data_0038b185a6beae12284afecffdc20c50
#
_entry.id   0038b185a6beae12284afecffdc20c50
#
_cell.length_a   1.000
_cell.length_b   1.000
_cell.length_c   1.000
_cell.angle_alpha   90.00
_cell.angle_beta   90.00
_cell.angle_gamma   90.00
#
_symmetry.space_group_name_H-M   'P 1'
#
loop_
_entity.id
_entity.type
_entity.pdbx_description
1 polymer ?
#
loop_
_entity_poly.entity_id
_entity_poly.type
_entity_poly.pdbx_seq_one_letter_code
_entity_poly.pdbx_strand_id
1 'polypeptide(L)'
;MTKQLSFLPKIDRAATQEKLEGVLESVRLYRQFGMMREEMKVTPSYEMRYHGPTNDVGKPLEDVAMANIQQSEREQWVKNMSFRIDQFFSRLGDGRAGAGKDQRNIIMKRYLEDEDVCDYMVYNEIGMSERTYRRVKARAFYNLAFALRLEVYETEETEGNES
;
A
#
# COMPACT_ATOMS: atom_id res chain seq x y z
N MET A 1 32.94 10.98 -15.66
CA MET A 1 31.64 10.94 -14.96
C MET A 1 30.57 11.45 -15.92
N THR A 2 29.80 10.54 -16.51
CA THR A 2 28.69 10.90 -17.37
C THR A 2 27.57 11.45 -16.48
N LYS A 3 27.30 12.75 -16.52
CA LYS A 3 26.10 13.34 -15.96
C LYS A 3 24.92 12.77 -16.73
N GLN A 4 24.21 11.84 -16.12
CA GLN A 4 22.93 11.38 -16.63
C GLN A 4 21.97 12.57 -16.52
N LEU A 5 21.58 13.11 -17.66
CA LEU A 5 20.52 14.12 -17.73
C LEU A 5 19.22 13.44 -17.28
N SER A 6 18.88 13.58 -16.00
CA SER A 6 17.62 13.12 -15.46
C SER A 6 16.56 14.15 -15.83
N PHE A 7 15.64 13.80 -16.72
CA PHE A 7 14.47 14.62 -17.03
C PHE A 7 13.43 14.61 -15.91
N LEU A 8 13.61 13.73 -14.92
CA LEU A 8 12.73 13.61 -13.76
C LEU A 8 13.39 14.25 -12.54
N PRO A 9 12.62 14.92 -11.69
CA PRO A 9 13.11 15.38 -10.40
C PRO A 9 13.67 14.23 -9.59
N LYS A 10 14.51 14.55 -8.63
CA LYS A 10 15.12 13.55 -7.76
C LYS A 10 14.03 12.86 -6.90
N ILE A 11 14.14 11.55 -6.76
CA ILE A 11 13.19 10.76 -5.98
C ILE A 11 13.55 10.84 -4.50
N ASP A 12 12.56 11.23 -3.67
CA ASP A 12 12.64 11.08 -2.23
C ASP A 12 12.45 9.60 -1.87
N ARG A 13 13.56 8.98 -1.49
CA ARG A 13 13.57 7.54 -1.18
C ARG A 13 12.83 7.21 0.10
N ALA A 14 12.89 8.08 1.11
CA ALA A 14 12.25 7.85 2.40
C ALA A 14 10.72 7.93 2.26
N ALA A 15 10.22 9.00 1.67
CA ALA A 15 8.78 9.17 1.42
C ALA A 15 8.23 8.09 0.46
N THR A 16 9.00 7.69 -0.56
CA THR A 16 8.63 6.61 -1.48
C THR A 16 8.54 5.26 -0.74
N GLN A 17 9.49 4.97 0.15
CA GLN A 17 9.48 3.75 0.95
C GLN A 17 8.29 3.70 1.89
N GLU A 18 8.04 4.75 2.64
CA GLU A 18 6.89 4.87 3.56
C GLU A 18 5.56 4.64 2.83
N LYS A 19 5.38 5.31 1.69
CA LYS A 19 4.19 5.15 0.86
C LYS A 19 4.02 3.71 0.35
N LEU A 20 5.11 3.08 -0.09
CA LEU A 20 5.08 1.70 -0.56
C LEU A 20 4.77 0.72 0.58
N GLU A 21 5.36 0.91 1.76
CA GLU A 21 5.07 0.08 2.93
C GLU A 21 3.60 0.17 3.34
N GLY A 22 3.01 1.37 3.34
CA GLY A 22 1.58 1.56 3.60
C GLY A 22 0.66 0.86 2.58
N VAL A 23 1.06 0.84 1.30
CA VAL A 23 0.33 0.09 0.26
C VAL A 23 0.44 -1.42 0.48
N LEU A 24 1.63 -1.93 0.77
CA LEU A 24 1.86 -3.35 1.03
C LEU A 24 1.08 -3.82 2.27
N GLU A 25 1.05 -3.02 3.32
CA GLU A 25 0.26 -3.29 4.52
C GLU A 25 -1.24 -3.36 4.20
N SER A 26 -1.76 -2.39 3.46
CA SER A 26 -3.16 -2.37 3.03
C SER A 26 -3.53 -3.60 2.21
N VAL A 27 -2.64 -4.05 1.31
CA VAL A 27 -2.82 -5.26 0.51
C VAL A 27 -2.74 -6.52 1.38
N ARG A 28 -1.83 -6.57 2.35
CA ARG A 28 -1.74 -7.68 3.31
C ARG A 28 -3.05 -7.83 4.08
N LEU A 29 -3.51 -6.75 4.72
CA LEU A 29 -4.76 -6.74 5.49
C LEU A 29 -5.96 -7.15 4.62
N TYR A 30 -6.02 -6.65 3.39
CA TYR A 30 -7.06 -7.03 2.45
C TYR A 30 -7.03 -8.54 2.11
N ARG A 31 -5.84 -9.12 1.92
CA ARG A 31 -5.69 -10.55 1.64
C ARG A 31 -6.05 -11.43 2.83
N GLN A 32 -5.77 -10.97 4.04
CA GLN A 32 -6.02 -11.73 5.27
C GLN A 32 -7.48 -11.64 5.71
N PHE A 33 -8.09 -10.47 5.66
CA PHE A 33 -9.39 -10.21 6.27
C PHE A 33 -10.48 -9.81 5.27
N GLY A 34 -10.13 -9.39 4.07
CA GLY A 34 -11.06 -8.74 3.15
C GLY A 34 -11.48 -7.37 3.65
N MET A 35 -12.56 -6.83 3.09
CA MET A 35 -13.20 -5.63 3.58
C MET A 35 -14.60 -5.95 4.07
N MET A 36 -14.87 -5.62 5.33
CA MET A 36 -16.22 -5.74 5.91
C MET A 36 -17.06 -4.57 5.47
N ARG A 37 -18.29 -4.85 5.06
CA ARG A 37 -19.29 -3.84 4.71
C ARG A 37 -20.15 -3.51 5.91
N GLU A 38 -20.59 -2.27 6.03
CA GLU A 38 -21.58 -1.91 7.03
C GLU A 38 -22.93 -2.52 6.66
N GLU A 39 -23.47 -3.33 7.57
CA GLU A 39 -24.80 -3.88 7.42
C GLU A 39 -25.84 -2.87 7.91
N MET A 40 -26.88 -2.66 7.09
CA MET A 40 -28.03 -1.85 7.51
C MET A 40 -28.75 -2.53 8.67
N LYS A 41 -28.96 -1.80 9.76
CA LYS A 41 -29.89 -2.22 10.81
C LYS A 41 -31.33 -2.12 10.27
N VAL A 42 -31.86 -3.24 9.80
CA VAL A 42 -33.24 -3.32 9.26
C VAL A 42 -34.29 -3.42 10.37
N THR A 43 -33.89 -3.72 11.59
CA THR A 43 -34.80 -3.82 12.75
C THR A 43 -35.09 -2.43 13.29
N PRO A 44 -36.40 -2.02 13.30
CA PRO A 44 -36.79 -0.79 13.96
C PRO A 44 -36.46 -0.88 15.46
N SER A 45 -35.74 0.11 15.97
CA SER A 45 -35.53 0.26 17.40
C SER A 45 -36.85 0.70 18.05
N TYR A 46 -37.43 -0.16 18.87
CA TYR A 46 -38.63 0.16 19.67
C TYR A 46 -38.28 0.93 20.96
N GLU A 47 -37.18 1.65 21.00
CA GLU A 47 -36.89 2.56 22.11
C GLU A 47 -37.86 3.72 22.09
N MET A 48 -38.53 3.96 23.23
CA MET A 48 -39.36 5.14 23.42
C MET A 48 -38.50 6.39 23.30
N ARG A 49 -38.59 7.06 22.15
CA ARG A 49 -37.95 8.35 21.93
C ARG A 49 -38.84 9.44 22.50
N TYR A 50 -38.40 10.11 23.53
CA TYR A 50 -38.98 11.38 23.94
C TYR A 50 -38.78 12.39 22.82
N HIS A 51 -39.88 12.80 22.16
CA HIS A 51 -39.84 13.75 21.06
C HIS A 51 -39.41 15.14 21.57
N GLY A 52 -38.17 15.51 21.43
CA GLY A 52 -37.76 16.90 21.34
C GLY A 52 -37.92 17.41 19.89
N PRO A 53 -38.07 18.73 19.68
CA PRO A 53 -38.14 19.30 18.33
C PRO A 53 -36.80 19.07 17.60
N THR A 54 -36.71 18.02 16.84
CA THR A 54 -35.55 17.73 15.98
C THR A 54 -35.88 18.15 14.55
N ASN A 55 -35.31 19.27 14.12
CA ASN A 55 -35.27 19.66 12.71
C ASN A 55 -34.23 18.82 11.91
N ASP A 56 -33.66 17.79 12.54
CA ASP A 56 -32.67 16.94 11.90
C ASP A 56 -33.39 15.72 11.30
N VAL A 57 -33.64 15.80 10.02
CA VAL A 57 -34.13 14.67 9.22
C VAL A 57 -32.92 13.80 8.89
N GLY A 58 -32.48 13.02 9.88
CA GLY A 58 -31.44 12.03 9.65
C GLY A 58 -31.87 11.09 8.52
N LYS A 59 -31.04 10.97 7.50
CA LYS A 59 -31.25 10.06 6.36
C LYS A 59 -30.32 8.85 6.49
N PRO A 60 -30.55 7.95 7.46
CA PRO A 60 -29.63 6.84 7.77
C PRO A 60 -29.39 5.93 6.57
N LEU A 61 -30.33 5.87 5.62
CA LEU A 61 -30.21 5.12 4.37
C LEU A 61 -29.20 5.74 3.41
N GLU A 62 -29.21 7.06 3.27
CA GLU A 62 -28.27 7.79 2.40
C GLU A 62 -26.85 7.72 2.99
N ASP A 63 -26.71 7.85 4.30
CA ASP A 63 -25.41 7.80 4.99
C ASP A 63 -24.75 6.43 4.83
N VAL A 64 -25.49 5.35 5.03
CA VAL A 64 -25.00 3.97 4.83
C VAL A 64 -24.68 3.71 3.35
N ALA A 65 -25.51 4.20 2.43
CA ALA A 65 -25.27 4.04 1.00
C ALA A 65 -23.99 4.78 0.56
N MET A 66 -23.78 6.01 1.05
CA MET A 66 -22.56 6.78 0.77
C MET A 66 -21.32 6.14 1.37
N ALA A 67 -21.38 5.65 2.61
CA ALA A 67 -20.30 4.92 3.25
C ALA A 67 -19.92 3.65 2.45
N ASN A 68 -20.91 2.89 2.00
CA ASN A 68 -20.68 1.69 1.18
C ASN A 68 -20.11 2.00 -0.20
N ILE A 69 -20.47 3.13 -0.82
CA ILE A 69 -19.88 3.57 -2.09
C ILE A 69 -18.39 3.91 -1.89
N GLN A 70 -18.06 4.71 -0.91
CA GLN A 70 -16.67 5.07 -0.59
C GLN A 70 -15.83 3.84 -0.23
N GLN A 71 -16.41 2.91 0.51
CA GLN A 71 -15.77 1.65 0.86
C GLN A 71 -15.54 0.78 -0.38
N SER A 72 -16.48 0.76 -1.33
CA SER A 72 -16.35 0.05 -2.60
C SER A 72 -15.18 0.60 -3.45
N GLU A 73 -15.00 1.91 -3.52
CA GLU A 73 -13.89 2.55 -4.22
C GLU A 73 -12.55 2.18 -3.60
N ARG A 74 -12.46 2.23 -2.28
CA ARG A 74 -11.26 1.82 -1.54
C ARG A 74 -10.94 0.33 -1.76
N GLU A 75 -11.95 -0.53 -1.71
CA GLU A 75 -11.79 -1.96 -1.97
C GLU A 75 -11.28 -2.21 -3.39
N GLN A 76 -11.83 -1.54 -4.39
CA GLN A 76 -11.37 -1.65 -5.77
C GLN A 76 -9.93 -1.18 -5.93
N TRP A 77 -9.55 -0.09 -5.27
CA TRP A 77 -8.18 0.41 -5.29
C TRP A 77 -7.19 -0.62 -4.72
N VAL A 78 -7.47 -1.18 -3.53
CA VAL A 78 -6.61 -2.20 -2.90
C VAL A 78 -6.56 -3.47 -3.76
N LYS A 79 -7.69 -3.89 -4.32
CA LYS A 79 -7.78 -5.03 -5.24
C LYS A 79 -6.90 -4.84 -6.49
N ASN A 80 -6.96 -3.65 -7.08
CA ASN A 80 -6.11 -3.29 -8.21
C ASN A 80 -4.62 -3.28 -7.84
N MET A 81 -4.27 -2.75 -6.65
CA MET A 81 -2.89 -2.78 -6.16
C MET A 81 -2.40 -4.21 -5.93
N SER A 82 -3.23 -5.07 -5.31
CA SER A 82 -2.91 -6.49 -5.14
C SER A 82 -2.66 -7.17 -6.49
N PHE A 83 -3.51 -6.97 -7.48
CA PHE A 83 -3.35 -7.52 -8.81
C PHE A 83 -2.07 -7.03 -9.51
N ARG A 84 -1.74 -5.74 -9.41
CA ARG A 84 -0.51 -5.18 -9.98
C ARG A 84 0.75 -5.73 -9.31
N ILE A 85 0.71 -5.97 -8.01
CA ILE A 85 1.80 -6.63 -7.27
C ILE A 85 1.98 -8.07 -7.77
N ASP A 86 0.91 -8.81 -7.98
CA ASP A 86 0.99 -10.18 -8.49
C ASP A 86 1.52 -10.22 -9.94
N GLN A 87 1.13 -9.26 -10.78
CA GLN A 87 1.70 -9.11 -12.12
C GLN A 87 3.21 -8.79 -12.06
N PHE A 88 3.62 -7.92 -11.14
CA PHE A 88 5.04 -7.61 -10.95
C PHE A 88 5.82 -8.86 -10.55
N PHE A 89 5.30 -9.65 -9.60
CA PHE A 89 5.92 -10.90 -9.18
C PHE A 89 6.01 -11.94 -10.28
N SER A 90 5.00 -12.05 -11.14
CA SER A 90 5.03 -12.94 -12.30
C SER A 90 6.17 -12.60 -13.24
N ARG A 91 6.39 -11.32 -13.48
CA ARG A 91 7.48 -10.83 -14.34
C ARG A 91 8.86 -11.03 -13.72
N LEU A 92 8.99 -10.97 -12.39
CA LEU A 92 10.23 -11.26 -11.68
C LEU A 92 10.59 -12.76 -11.71
N GLY A 93 9.57 -13.63 -11.72
CA GLY A 93 9.75 -15.10 -11.70
C GLY A 93 10.33 -15.68 -13.00
N ASP A 94 10.06 -15.03 -14.14
CA ASP A 94 10.52 -15.46 -15.46
C ASP A 94 11.94 -15.00 -15.79
N GLY A 95 12.58 -14.20 -14.91
CA GLY A 95 13.93 -13.67 -15.10
C GLY A 95 15.01 -14.72 -14.85
N ARG A 96 15.93 -14.84 -15.83
CA ARG A 96 17.16 -15.63 -15.72
C ARG A 96 17.92 -15.30 -14.45
N ALA A 97 18.17 -16.32 -13.63
CA ALA A 97 19.02 -16.33 -12.43
C ALA A 97 18.48 -15.59 -11.20
N GLY A 98 18.13 -16.33 -10.21
CA GLY A 98 18.12 -16.05 -8.75
C GLY A 98 17.60 -14.69 -8.23
N ALA A 99 18.08 -13.61 -8.82
CA ALA A 99 17.86 -12.24 -8.32
C ALA A 99 16.39 -11.78 -8.31
N GLY A 100 15.59 -12.18 -9.30
CA GLY A 100 14.15 -11.86 -9.34
C GLY A 100 13.37 -12.65 -8.30
N LYS A 101 13.71 -13.93 -8.14
CA LYS A 101 13.13 -14.81 -7.12
C LYS A 101 13.41 -14.29 -5.71
N ASP A 102 14.64 -13.82 -5.48
CA ASP A 102 15.04 -13.27 -4.20
C ASP A 102 14.28 -11.99 -3.86
N GLN A 103 14.11 -11.09 -4.83
CA GLN A 103 13.30 -9.88 -4.67
C GLN A 103 11.86 -10.20 -4.31
N ARG A 104 11.26 -11.15 -5.02
CA ARG A 104 9.90 -11.63 -4.73
C ARG A 104 9.79 -12.22 -3.34
N ASN A 105 10.68 -13.13 -2.97
CA ASN A 105 10.68 -13.79 -1.66
C ASN A 105 10.82 -12.79 -0.52
N ILE A 106 11.67 -11.78 -0.67
CA ILE A 106 11.86 -10.74 0.35
C ILE A 106 10.56 -9.96 0.56
N ILE A 107 9.92 -9.49 -0.54
CA ILE A 107 8.69 -8.72 -0.42
C ILE A 107 7.55 -9.57 0.15
N MET A 108 7.39 -10.80 -0.35
CA MET A 108 6.34 -11.71 0.11
C MET A 108 6.46 -11.97 1.61
N LYS A 109 7.62 -12.47 2.04
CA LYS A 109 7.84 -12.90 3.43
C LYS A 109 7.86 -11.74 4.42
N ARG A 110 8.42 -10.61 4.05
CA ARG A 110 8.55 -9.48 4.97
C ARG A 110 7.28 -8.65 5.12
N TYR A 111 6.48 -8.51 4.04
CA TYR A 111 5.41 -7.53 3.99
C TYR A 111 4.02 -8.08 3.68
N LEU A 112 3.91 -9.27 3.07
CA LEU A 112 2.62 -9.79 2.59
C LEU A 112 2.13 -11.05 3.31
N GLU A 113 3.02 -11.80 3.96
CA GLU A 113 2.65 -13.02 4.69
C GLU A 113 2.16 -12.68 6.09
N ASP A 114 3.04 -12.16 6.97
CA ASP A 114 2.75 -11.89 8.36
C ASP A 114 3.22 -10.51 8.82
N GLU A 115 2.61 -10.01 9.89
CA GLU A 115 2.93 -8.71 10.47
C GLU A 115 4.24 -8.71 11.25
N ASP A 116 4.47 -9.76 12.04
CA ASP A 116 5.57 -9.83 13.02
C ASP A 116 6.90 -10.29 12.42
N VAL A 117 6.99 -10.47 11.11
CA VAL A 117 8.21 -10.94 10.45
C VAL A 117 9.22 -9.79 10.37
N CYS A 118 10.36 -9.91 11.03
CA CYS A 118 11.44 -8.94 10.93
C CYS A 118 12.48 -9.34 9.84
N ASP A 119 13.27 -8.36 9.41
CA ASP A 119 14.29 -8.56 8.37
C ASP A 119 15.27 -9.70 8.70
N TYR A 120 15.62 -9.86 10.00
CA TYR A 120 16.48 -10.94 10.49
C TYR A 120 15.92 -12.33 10.19
N MET A 121 14.64 -12.54 10.41
CA MET A 121 13.99 -13.82 10.12
C MET A 121 14.02 -14.12 8.62
N VAL A 122 13.71 -13.11 7.80
CA VAL A 122 13.66 -13.29 6.34
C VAL A 122 15.03 -13.65 5.76
N TYR A 123 16.09 -12.92 6.11
CA TYR A 123 17.38 -13.20 5.49
C TYR A 123 18.00 -14.53 5.95
N ASN A 124 17.72 -14.94 7.19
CA ASN A 124 18.11 -16.28 7.67
C ASN A 124 17.34 -17.39 6.95
N GLU A 125 16.04 -17.23 6.76
CA GLU A 125 15.21 -18.22 6.09
C GLU A 125 15.59 -18.40 4.62
N ILE A 126 15.89 -17.28 3.93
CA ILE A 126 16.30 -17.30 2.53
C ILE A 126 17.78 -17.74 2.38
N GLY A 127 18.54 -17.77 3.47
CA GLY A 127 19.97 -18.14 3.47
C GLY A 127 20.87 -17.04 2.90
N MET A 128 20.49 -15.75 3.09
CA MET A 128 21.27 -14.59 2.62
C MET A 128 22.07 -13.97 3.75
N SER A 129 23.21 -13.35 3.40
CA SER A 129 23.87 -12.43 4.31
C SER A 129 23.08 -11.13 4.43
N GLU A 130 23.11 -10.50 5.60
CA GLU A 130 22.44 -9.22 5.87
C GLU A 130 22.77 -8.15 4.81
N ARG A 131 24.06 -8.03 4.45
CA ARG A 131 24.51 -7.07 3.43
C ARG A 131 23.86 -7.32 2.07
N THR A 132 23.78 -8.59 1.66
CA THR A 132 23.14 -8.97 0.39
C THR A 132 21.64 -8.71 0.45
N TYR A 133 21.00 -9.07 1.55
CA TYR A 133 19.59 -8.82 1.79
C TYR A 133 19.21 -7.34 1.66
N ARG A 134 19.94 -6.45 2.37
CA ARG A 134 19.70 -5.00 2.30
C ARG A 134 19.79 -4.46 0.87
N ARG A 135 20.77 -4.93 0.11
CA ARG A 135 20.96 -4.52 -1.30
C ARG A 135 19.81 -5.01 -2.19
N VAL A 136 19.41 -6.28 -2.04
CA VAL A 136 18.34 -6.87 -2.84
C VAL A 136 17.00 -6.26 -2.46
N LYS A 137 16.74 -6.04 -1.16
CA LYS A 137 15.53 -5.37 -0.65
C LYS A 137 15.41 -3.96 -1.23
N ALA A 138 16.46 -3.16 -1.16
CA ALA A 138 16.45 -1.80 -1.72
C ALA A 138 16.14 -1.78 -3.22
N ARG A 139 16.69 -2.72 -3.98
CA ARG A 139 16.40 -2.86 -5.42
C ARG A 139 14.96 -3.31 -5.65
N ALA A 140 14.46 -4.26 -4.85
CA ALA A 140 13.09 -4.74 -4.94
C ALA A 140 12.08 -3.63 -4.69
N PHE A 141 12.34 -2.81 -3.67
CA PHE A 141 11.52 -1.64 -3.34
C PHE A 141 11.48 -0.61 -4.46
N TYR A 142 12.65 -0.25 -5.00
CA TYR A 142 12.74 0.68 -6.11
C TYR A 142 11.96 0.19 -7.34
N ASN A 143 12.17 -1.07 -7.72
CA ASN A 143 11.49 -1.68 -8.85
C ASN A 143 9.96 -1.75 -8.65
N LEU A 144 9.52 -2.10 -7.44
CA LEU A 144 8.10 -2.20 -7.12
C LEU A 144 7.45 -0.81 -7.06
N ALA A 145 8.10 0.17 -6.44
CA ALA A 145 7.61 1.55 -6.39
C ALA A 145 7.39 2.10 -7.80
N PHE A 146 8.37 1.89 -8.69
CA PHE A 146 8.26 2.28 -10.09
C PHE A 146 7.12 1.54 -10.81
N ALA A 147 7.00 0.22 -10.63
CA ALA A 147 5.93 -0.57 -11.26
C ALA A 147 4.52 -0.16 -10.81
N LEU A 148 4.39 0.27 -9.55
CA LEU A 148 3.12 0.73 -8.97
C LEU A 148 2.87 2.22 -9.18
N ARG A 149 3.85 3.00 -9.66
CA ARG A 149 3.82 4.47 -9.78
C ARG A 149 3.59 5.15 -8.44
N LEU A 150 4.37 4.75 -7.45
CA LEU A 150 4.29 5.26 -6.09
C LEU A 150 5.45 6.19 -5.74
N GLU A 151 6.32 6.52 -6.71
CA GLU A 151 7.46 7.38 -6.49
C GLU A 151 7.00 8.75 -5.99
N VAL A 152 7.70 9.23 -4.98
CA VAL A 152 7.59 10.59 -4.48
C VAL A 152 8.83 11.35 -4.92
N TYR A 153 8.64 12.49 -5.53
CA TYR A 153 9.72 13.34 -6.01
C TYR A 153 10.00 14.45 -4.99
N GLU A 154 11.28 14.80 -4.82
CA GLU A 154 11.65 15.97 -4.03
C GLU A 154 11.02 17.20 -4.67
N THR A 155 10.19 17.93 -3.93
CA THR A 155 9.73 19.27 -4.32
C THR A 155 10.90 20.22 -4.13
N GLU A 156 11.40 20.83 -5.21
CA GLU A 156 12.27 21.99 -5.08
C GLU A 156 11.44 23.09 -4.42
N GLU A 157 11.66 23.32 -3.12
CA GLU A 157 11.18 24.53 -2.47
C GLU A 157 11.87 25.67 -3.21
N THR A 158 11.11 26.37 -4.04
CA THR A 158 11.50 27.68 -4.55
C THR A 158 11.65 28.57 -3.32
N GLU A 159 12.90 28.68 -2.83
CA GLU A 159 13.24 29.77 -1.90
C GLU A 159 12.81 31.06 -2.58
N GLY A 160 11.63 31.53 -2.18
CA GLY A 160 11.13 32.84 -2.56
C GLY A 160 12.12 33.88 -2.09
N ASN A 161 12.82 34.43 -3.03
CA ASN A 161 13.68 35.59 -2.89
C ASN A 161 12.78 36.77 -2.40
N GLU A 162 12.74 36.97 -1.08
CA GLU A 162 12.32 38.22 -0.49
C GLU A 162 13.51 39.17 -0.54
N SER A 163 13.45 40.07 -1.53
CA SER A 163 14.29 41.26 -1.58
C SER A 163 13.41 42.48 -1.52
#